data_0aa5b31d207ca84d35c06cf45e6100af
#
_entry.id   0aa5b31d207ca84d35c06cf45e6100af
#
_cell.length_a   1.000
_cell.length_b   1.000
_cell.length_c   1.000
_cell.angle_alpha   90.00
_cell.angle_beta   90.00
_cell.angle_gamma   90.00
#
_symmetry.space_group_name_H-M   'P 1'
#
loop_
_entity.id
_entity.type
_entity.pdbx_description
1 polymer ?
#
loop_
_entity_poly.entity_id
_entity_poly.type
_entity_poly.pdbx_seq_one_letter_code
_entity_poly.pdbx_strand_id
1 'polypeptide(L)'
;GIGGVRALRALGLNPALYHMNEGHSAFAGLERMRALREEKGVSFDEALLMVMASNCFTTHTSVPAGIEIFDPKFIKAYFSHYLPSLGISLSTLLGLGRRDPANSSEPFCMNILAMKLSGHINGVSRLHKEISQKLWHQLWPAIPIEDVPIRSITNGIHVPSWISPGVADLYSQYLGPHWSEDPDNVKVWNRVTEIPDEELWGTKERRRVSLISFCRRHLHEQLTKRGASGTEIAQAKEVLNPDALTIVWARRMADYKRPTLIFKDPERLAQIVN
;
A
#
# COMPACT_ATOMS: atom_id res chain seq x y z
N GLY A 1 -0.49 -4.56 -13.85
CA GLY A 1 -1.34 -5.59 -14.47
C GLY A 1 -0.70 -6.16 -15.73
N ILE A 2 -1.45 -6.20 -16.84
CA ILE A 2 -1.02 -6.81 -18.13
C ILE A 2 0.37 -6.30 -18.58
N GLY A 3 0.55 -4.98 -18.66
CA GLY A 3 1.81 -4.38 -19.12
C GLY A 3 3.03 -4.75 -18.28
N GLY A 4 2.86 -4.92 -16.96
CA GLY A 4 3.95 -5.34 -16.07
C GLY A 4 4.46 -6.76 -16.40
N VAL A 5 3.55 -7.70 -16.63
CA VAL A 5 3.91 -9.08 -17.03
C VAL A 5 4.63 -9.08 -18.39
N ARG A 6 4.12 -8.31 -19.36
CA ARG A 6 4.75 -8.18 -20.68
C ARG A 6 6.15 -7.57 -20.59
N ALA A 7 6.32 -6.54 -19.77
CA ALA A 7 7.63 -5.90 -19.55
C ALA A 7 8.64 -6.87 -18.94
N LEU A 8 8.25 -7.64 -17.91
CA LEU A 8 9.12 -8.65 -17.31
C LEU A 8 9.58 -9.69 -18.36
N ARG A 9 8.65 -10.18 -19.19
CA ARG A 9 8.97 -11.13 -20.25
C ARG A 9 9.88 -10.54 -21.32
N ALA A 10 9.65 -9.29 -21.74
CA ALA A 10 10.50 -8.60 -22.69
C ALA A 10 11.92 -8.41 -22.19
N LEU A 11 12.09 -8.31 -20.87
CA LEU A 11 13.39 -8.24 -20.19
C LEU A 11 14.02 -9.63 -19.94
N GLY A 12 13.37 -10.72 -20.37
CA GLY A 12 13.83 -12.08 -20.13
C GLY A 12 13.66 -12.57 -18.69
N LEU A 13 12.88 -11.84 -17.87
CA LEU A 13 12.61 -12.19 -16.48
C LEU A 13 11.41 -13.14 -16.40
N ASN A 14 11.59 -14.27 -15.74
CA ASN A 14 10.54 -15.26 -15.49
C ASN A 14 10.41 -15.52 -13.98
N PRO A 15 9.66 -14.69 -13.24
CA PRO A 15 9.48 -14.87 -11.80
C PRO A 15 8.76 -16.18 -11.48
N ALA A 16 9.25 -16.87 -10.44
CA ALA A 16 8.61 -18.09 -9.93
C ALA A 16 7.30 -17.76 -9.20
N LEU A 17 7.18 -16.56 -8.61
CA LEU A 17 6.02 -16.10 -7.86
C LEU A 17 5.68 -14.65 -8.23
N TYR A 18 4.40 -14.37 -8.35
CA TYR A 18 3.87 -13.02 -8.56
C TYR A 18 3.08 -12.57 -7.34
N HIS A 19 3.55 -11.50 -6.71
CA HIS A 19 2.90 -10.89 -5.58
C HIS A 19 2.07 -9.68 -6.02
N MET A 20 0.77 -9.79 -5.91
CA MET A 20 -0.17 -8.71 -6.20
C MET A 20 -0.42 -7.89 -4.93
N ASN A 21 0.03 -6.64 -4.95
CA ASN A 21 -0.19 -5.69 -3.86
C ASN A 21 -1.41 -4.84 -4.18
N GLU A 22 -2.56 -5.17 -3.61
CA GLU A 22 -3.90 -4.63 -3.87
C GLU A 22 -4.52 -5.03 -5.23
N GLY A 23 -5.82 -4.77 -5.38
CA GLY A 23 -6.62 -5.22 -6.53
C GLY A 23 -6.21 -4.63 -7.89
N HIS A 24 -5.66 -3.41 -7.92
CA HIS A 24 -5.28 -2.74 -9.18
C HIS A 24 -4.27 -3.51 -10.05
N SER A 25 -3.57 -4.48 -9.50
CA SER A 25 -2.64 -5.34 -10.24
C SER A 25 -3.25 -6.67 -10.74
N ALA A 26 -4.52 -6.96 -10.43
CA ALA A 26 -5.14 -8.27 -10.65
C ALA A 26 -5.12 -8.74 -12.10
N PHE A 27 -5.17 -7.85 -13.09
CA PHE A 27 -5.03 -8.20 -14.49
C PHE A 27 -3.68 -8.84 -14.87
N ALA A 28 -2.67 -8.80 -13.97
CA ALA A 28 -1.45 -9.56 -14.15
C ALA A 28 -1.71 -11.07 -14.26
N GLY A 29 -2.66 -11.58 -13.47
CA GLY A 29 -3.05 -12.99 -13.53
C GLY A 29 -3.63 -13.38 -14.89
N LEU A 30 -4.44 -12.52 -15.52
CA LEU A 30 -4.99 -12.76 -16.86
C LEU A 30 -3.88 -12.84 -17.92
N GLU A 31 -2.91 -11.93 -17.89
CA GLU A 31 -1.79 -11.96 -18.84
C GLU A 31 -0.90 -13.19 -18.65
N ARG A 32 -0.71 -13.61 -17.41
CA ARG A 32 0.01 -14.86 -17.12
C ARG A 32 -0.71 -16.07 -17.68
N MET A 33 -2.04 -16.16 -17.53
CA MET A 33 -2.84 -17.23 -18.11
C MET A 33 -2.74 -17.23 -19.64
N ARG A 34 -2.86 -16.04 -20.27
CA ARG A 34 -2.69 -15.89 -21.72
C ARG A 34 -1.33 -16.43 -22.19
N ALA A 35 -0.28 -16.01 -21.49
CA ALA A 35 1.08 -16.42 -21.82
C ALA A 35 1.30 -17.93 -21.66
N LEU A 36 0.80 -18.53 -20.58
CA LEU A 36 0.89 -19.98 -20.38
C LEU A 36 0.15 -20.77 -21.47
N ARG A 37 -1.02 -20.30 -21.88
CA ARG A 37 -1.78 -20.92 -22.97
C ARG A 37 -1.04 -20.85 -24.30
N GLU A 38 -0.48 -19.69 -24.62
CA GLU A 38 0.29 -19.49 -25.84
C GLU A 38 1.55 -20.36 -25.88
N GLU A 39 2.28 -20.47 -24.77
CA GLU A 39 3.56 -21.17 -24.71
C GLU A 39 3.43 -22.68 -24.54
N LYS A 40 2.44 -23.12 -23.75
CA LYS A 40 2.30 -24.53 -23.35
C LYS A 40 1.11 -25.24 -23.97
N GLY A 41 0.23 -24.50 -24.67
CA GLY A 41 -0.98 -25.08 -25.27
C GLY A 41 -2.01 -25.57 -24.24
N VAL A 42 -1.91 -25.16 -22.97
CA VAL A 42 -2.83 -25.61 -21.92
C VAL A 42 -4.19 -24.96 -22.01
N SER A 43 -5.21 -25.59 -21.45
CA SER A 43 -6.57 -25.06 -21.36
C SER A 43 -6.62 -23.84 -20.44
N PHE A 44 -7.75 -23.12 -20.45
CA PHE A 44 -7.96 -22.00 -19.51
C PHE A 44 -7.93 -22.45 -18.06
N ASP A 45 -8.57 -23.56 -17.74
CA ASP A 45 -8.66 -24.07 -16.36
C ASP A 45 -7.30 -24.54 -15.83
N GLU A 46 -6.49 -25.18 -16.66
CA GLU A 46 -5.12 -25.55 -16.32
C GLU A 46 -4.25 -24.29 -16.08
N ALA A 47 -4.35 -23.30 -16.98
CA ALA A 47 -3.64 -22.03 -16.81
C ALA A 47 -4.07 -21.29 -15.54
N LEU A 48 -5.36 -21.31 -15.19
CA LEU A 48 -5.91 -20.75 -13.95
C LEU A 48 -5.27 -21.41 -12.72
N LEU A 49 -5.26 -22.74 -12.66
CA LEU A 49 -4.65 -23.47 -11.55
C LEU A 49 -3.15 -23.18 -11.41
N MET A 50 -2.41 -23.13 -12.53
CA MET A 50 -0.99 -22.79 -12.54
C MET A 50 -0.73 -21.37 -12.03
N VAL A 51 -1.56 -20.42 -12.45
CA VAL A 51 -1.47 -19.02 -12.01
C VAL A 51 -1.81 -18.90 -10.53
N MET A 52 -2.88 -19.54 -10.07
CA MET A 52 -3.25 -19.54 -8.64
C MET A 52 -2.13 -20.10 -7.77
N ALA A 53 -1.50 -21.19 -8.18
CA ALA A 53 -0.41 -21.83 -7.42
C ALA A 53 0.83 -20.93 -7.24
N SER A 54 1.00 -19.92 -8.09
CA SER A 54 2.17 -19.04 -8.12
C SER A 54 1.82 -17.56 -8.01
N ASN A 55 0.60 -17.23 -7.59
CA ASN A 55 0.17 -15.89 -7.21
C ASN A 55 -0.08 -15.80 -5.72
N CYS A 56 0.34 -14.70 -5.10
CA CYS A 56 -0.17 -14.27 -3.81
C CYS A 56 -0.78 -12.87 -3.91
N PHE A 57 -1.78 -12.62 -3.09
CA PHE A 57 -2.52 -11.36 -3.04
C PHE A 57 -2.51 -10.79 -1.64
N THR A 58 -2.03 -9.55 -1.51
CA THR A 58 -2.11 -8.79 -0.26
C THR A 58 -3.14 -7.68 -0.42
N THR A 59 -4.20 -7.72 0.39
CA THR A 59 -5.16 -6.62 0.50
C THR A 59 -4.76 -5.65 1.62
N HIS A 60 -4.90 -4.36 1.33
CA HIS A 60 -4.70 -3.28 2.30
C HIS A 60 -6.01 -2.56 2.63
N THR A 61 -7.02 -2.75 1.79
CA THR A 61 -8.29 -2.04 1.86
C THR A 61 -9.23 -2.72 2.87
N SER A 62 -9.65 -1.97 3.88
CA SER A 62 -10.57 -2.42 4.93
C SER A 62 -11.99 -1.86 4.82
N VAL A 63 -12.24 -1.06 3.79
CA VAL A 63 -13.53 -0.38 3.59
C VAL A 63 -14.00 -0.51 2.14
N PRO A 64 -15.30 -0.74 1.89
CA PRO A 64 -15.83 -0.91 0.53
C PRO A 64 -15.53 0.27 -0.41
N ALA A 65 -15.53 1.49 0.09
CA ALA A 65 -15.26 2.69 -0.71
C ALA A 65 -13.84 2.77 -1.30
N GLY A 66 -12.90 1.97 -0.82
CA GLY A 66 -11.54 1.89 -1.36
C GLY A 66 -11.31 0.74 -2.35
N ILE A 67 -12.35 -0.03 -2.69
CA ILE A 67 -12.28 -1.17 -3.59
C ILE A 67 -12.57 -0.70 -5.01
N GLU A 68 -11.70 -1.07 -5.95
CA GLU A 68 -11.90 -0.75 -7.37
C GLU A 68 -12.96 -1.65 -7.99
N ILE A 69 -14.02 -1.01 -8.47
CA ILE A 69 -15.17 -1.65 -9.08
C ILE A 69 -15.45 -1.01 -10.44
N PHE A 70 -15.63 -1.85 -11.46
CA PHE A 70 -15.90 -1.41 -12.83
C PHE A 70 -17.28 -1.86 -13.32
N ASP A 71 -17.97 -0.96 -14.03
CA ASP A 71 -19.14 -1.33 -14.81
C ASP A 71 -18.74 -2.38 -15.88
N PRO A 72 -19.49 -3.46 -16.03
CA PRO A 72 -19.23 -4.50 -17.04
C PRO A 72 -19.02 -3.99 -18.47
N LYS A 73 -19.60 -2.83 -18.82
CA LYS A 73 -19.41 -2.21 -20.14
C LYS A 73 -17.94 -1.80 -20.39
N PHE A 74 -17.21 -1.35 -19.35
CA PHE A 74 -15.79 -1.03 -19.48
C PHE A 74 -14.97 -2.30 -19.69
N ILE A 75 -15.25 -3.36 -18.93
CA ILE A 75 -14.58 -4.65 -19.12
C ILE A 75 -14.83 -5.15 -20.55
N LYS A 76 -16.05 -5.08 -21.06
CA LYS A 76 -16.36 -5.42 -22.45
C LYS A 76 -15.56 -4.56 -23.43
N ALA A 77 -15.56 -3.24 -23.26
CA ALA A 77 -14.89 -2.33 -24.20
C ALA A 77 -13.37 -2.58 -24.28
N TYR A 78 -12.70 -2.81 -23.16
CA TYR A 78 -11.25 -2.98 -23.13
C TYR A 78 -10.77 -4.41 -23.37
N PHE A 79 -11.60 -5.42 -23.06
CA PHE A 79 -11.18 -6.82 -23.11
C PHE A 79 -11.73 -7.62 -24.28
N SER A 80 -12.68 -7.10 -25.09
CA SER A 80 -13.27 -7.85 -26.21
C SER A 80 -12.23 -8.43 -27.17
N HIS A 81 -11.17 -7.67 -27.48
CA HIS A 81 -10.08 -8.13 -28.35
C HIS A 81 -9.09 -9.07 -27.65
N TYR A 82 -9.11 -9.09 -26.31
CA TYR A 82 -8.21 -9.91 -25.50
C TYR A 82 -8.79 -11.29 -25.21
N LEU A 83 -10.12 -11.43 -25.15
CA LEU A 83 -10.82 -12.67 -24.83
C LEU A 83 -10.43 -13.88 -25.69
N PRO A 84 -10.28 -13.75 -27.04
CA PRO A 84 -9.86 -14.86 -27.85
C PRO A 84 -8.51 -15.48 -27.46
N SER A 85 -7.57 -14.64 -27.02
CA SER A 85 -6.25 -15.08 -26.54
C SER A 85 -6.31 -15.80 -25.20
N LEU A 86 -7.32 -15.55 -24.39
CA LEU A 86 -7.63 -16.30 -23.17
C LEU A 86 -8.48 -17.56 -23.46
N GLY A 87 -9.15 -17.63 -24.59
CA GLY A 87 -10.05 -18.74 -24.97
C GLY A 87 -11.31 -18.82 -24.10
N ILE A 88 -11.80 -17.68 -23.62
CA ILE A 88 -12.99 -17.59 -22.76
C ILE A 88 -14.00 -16.59 -23.29
N SER A 89 -15.23 -16.70 -22.81
CA SER A 89 -16.29 -15.76 -23.10
C SER A 89 -16.17 -14.51 -22.21
N LEU A 90 -16.85 -13.42 -22.60
CA LEU A 90 -16.99 -12.23 -21.75
C LEU A 90 -17.70 -12.56 -20.42
N SER A 91 -18.70 -13.44 -20.44
CA SER A 91 -19.40 -13.86 -19.22
C SER A 91 -18.46 -14.58 -18.25
N THR A 92 -17.58 -15.43 -18.74
CA THR A 92 -16.57 -16.10 -17.93
C THR A 92 -15.60 -15.07 -17.28
N LEU A 93 -15.11 -14.12 -18.08
CA LEU A 93 -14.24 -13.05 -17.53
C LEU A 93 -14.97 -12.24 -16.46
N LEU A 94 -16.21 -11.81 -16.73
CA LEU A 94 -17.00 -11.04 -15.74
C LEU A 94 -17.26 -11.86 -14.48
N GLY A 95 -17.50 -13.15 -14.59
CA GLY A 95 -17.69 -14.06 -13.45
C GLY A 95 -16.45 -14.15 -12.54
N LEU A 96 -15.24 -13.98 -13.06
CA LEU A 96 -14.02 -13.91 -12.24
C LEU A 96 -13.99 -12.69 -11.32
N GLY A 97 -14.59 -11.58 -11.72
CA GLY A 97 -14.65 -10.35 -10.91
C GLY A 97 -15.94 -10.21 -10.08
N ARG A 98 -16.78 -11.22 -9.98
CA ARG A 98 -18.04 -11.22 -9.23
C ARG A 98 -18.01 -12.19 -8.07
N ARG A 99 -18.80 -11.92 -7.03
CA ARG A 99 -19.02 -12.86 -5.91
C ARG A 99 -19.74 -14.09 -6.44
N ASP A 100 -20.91 -13.86 -7.01
CA ASP A 100 -21.65 -14.88 -7.74
C ASP A 100 -21.37 -14.72 -9.26
N PRO A 101 -20.64 -15.65 -9.89
CA PRO A 101 -20.36 -15.60 -11.32
C PRO A 101 -21.60 -15.53 -12.21
N ALA A 102 -22.73 -16.09 -11.74
CA ALA A 102 -23.99 -16.12 -12.49
C ALA A 102 -24.78 -14.81 -12.38
N ASN A 103 -24.51 -13.98 -11.38
CA ASN A 103 -25.22 -12.73 -11.15
C ASN A 103 -24.78 -11.64 -12.13
N SER A 104 -25.52 -11.45 -13.22
CA SER A 104 -25.21 -10.45 -14.25
C SER A 104 -25.36 -9.00 -13.77
N SER A 105 -26.05 -8.75 -12.66
CA SER A 105 -26.22 -7.40 -12.09
C SER A 105 -25.01 -6.94 -11.26
N GLU A 106 -24.17 -7.87 -10.82
CA GLU A 106 -22.96 -7.51 -10.09
C GLU A 106 -21.92 -6.81 -10.99
N PRO A 107 -21.32 -5.71 -10.53
CA PRO A 107 -20.21 -5.09 -11.20
C PRO A 107 -18.96 -5.97 -11.15
N PHE A 108 -17.92 -5.58 -11.88
CA PHE A 108 -16.63 -6.25 -11.87
C PHE A 108 -15.72 -5.67 -10.78
N CYS A 109 -15.32 -6.49 -9.82
CA CYS A 109 -14.48 -6.10 -8.69
C CYS A 109 -13.05 -6.63 -8.85
N MET A 110 -12.07 -5.72 -8.82
CA MET A 110 -10.65 -6.08 -8.98
C MET A 110 -10.11 -6.95 -7.84
N ASN A 111 -10.56 -6.71 -6.62
CA ASN A 111 -10.13 -7.51 -5.46
C ASN A 111 -10.67 -8.94 -5.55
N ILE A 112 -11.89 -9.13 -6.04
CA ILE A 112 -12.45 -10.47 -6.27
C ILE A 112 -11.64 -11.22 -7.33
N LEU A 113 -11.34 -10.55 -8.45
CA LEU A 113 -10.44 -11.11 -9.46
C LEU A 113 -9.10 -11.53 -8.85
N ALA A 114 -8.46 -10.65 -8.08
CA ALA A 114 -7.18 -10.94 -7.45
C ALA A 114 -7.25 -12.17 -6.52
N MET A 115 -8.31 -12.26 -5.70
CA MET A 115 -8.53 -13.38 -4.79
C MET A 115 -8.75 -14.69 -5.55
N LYS A 116 -9.56 -14.68 -6.61
CA LYS A 116 -9.83 -15.88 -7.44
C LYS A 116 -8.60 -16.33 -8.25
N LEU A 117 -7.64 -15.44 -8.48
CA LEU A 117 -6.40 -15.74 -9.20
C LEU A 117 -5.20 -16.00 -8.27
N SER A 118 -5.41 -16.15 -6.97
CA SER A 118 -4.33 -16.34 -5.98
C SER A 118 -4.57 -17.53 -5.09
N GLY A 119 -3.54 -18.37 -4.91
CA GLY A 119 -3.56 -19.47 -3.95
C GLY A 119 -3.29 -19.02 -2.52
N HIS A 120 -2.69 -17.84 -2.33
CA HIS A 120 -2.39 -17.27 -1.02
C HIS A 120 -2.91 -15.84 -0.94
N ILE A 121 -3.68 -15.56 0.12
CA ILE A 121 -4.29 -14.24 0.37
C ILE A 121 -3.93 -13.82 1.80
N ASN A 122 -3.51 -12.57 1.97
CA ASN A 122 -3.27 -12.02 3.30
C ASN A 122 -3.73 -10.58 3.47
N GLY A 123 -4.12 -10.24 4.70
CA GLY A 123 -4.22 -8.88 5.20
C GLY A 123 -2.92 -8.49 5.90
N VAL A 124 -2.75 -7.18 6.17
CA VAL A 124 -1.49 -6.57 6.63
C VAL A 124 -1.36 -6.42 8.15
N SER A 125 -2.28 -7.01 8.91
CA SER A 125 -2.24 -7.15 10.37
C SER A 125 -3.26 -8.18 10.84
N ARG A 126 -3.22 -8.60 12.11
CA ARG A 126 -4.23 -9.50 12.69
C ARG A 126 -5.64 -8.91 12.58
N LEU A 127 -5.83 -7.66 13.03
CA LEU A 127 -7.10 -6.97 12.94
C LEU A 127 -7.57 -6.84 11.48
N HIS A 128 -6.66 -6.52 10.56
CA HIS A 128 -6.99 -6.41 9.15
C HIS A 128 -7.42 -7.74 8.54
N LYS A 129 -6.81 -8.88 8.95
CA LYS A 129 -7.26 -10.21 8.59
C LYS A 129 -8.73 -10.42 8.98
N GLU A 130 -9.09 -10.16 10.25
CA GLU A 130 -10.45 -10.37 10.77
C GLU A 130 -11.48 -9.52 10.03
N ILE A 131 -11.15 -8.26 9.75
CA ILE A 131 -12.00 -7.36 8.98
C ILE A 131 -12.15 -7.85 7.54
N SER A 132 -11.05 -8.28 6.91
CA SER A 132 -11.05 -8.81 5.53
C SER A 132 -11.83 -10.11 5.42
N GLN A 133 -11.72 -11.01 6.40
CA GLN A 133 -12.50 -12.25 6.44
C GLN A 133 -14.01 -11.95 6.46
N LYS A 134 -14.46 -11.00 7.29
CA LYS A 134 -15.86 -10.55 7.34
C LYS A 134 -16.30 -9.91 6.02
N LEU A 135 -15.46 -9.02 5.46
CA LEU A 135 -15.76 -8.27 4.23
C LEU A 135 -15.94 -9.19 3.01
N TRP A 136 -15.11 -10.24 2.93
CA TRP A 136 -15.03 -11.12 1.79
C TRP A 136 -15.67 -12.50 2.01
N HIS A 137 -16.31 -12.76 3.17
CA HIS A 137 -16.94 -14.03 3.51
C HIS A 137 -17.89 -14.55 2.41
N GLN A 138 -18.60 -13.66 1.72
CA GLN A 138 -19.51 -14.02 0.63
C GLN A 138 -18.86 -14.73 -0.56
N LEU A 139 -17.51 -14.71 -0.68
CA LEU A 139 -16.80 -15.52 -1.67
C LEU A 139 -16.66 -16.99 -1.23
N TRP A 140 -16.82 -17.26 0.06
CA TRP A 140 -16.72 -18.58 0.67
C TRP A 140 -17.90 -18.84 1.63
N PRO A 141 -19.16 -18.83 1.10
CA PRO A 141 -20.33 -18.86 1.97
C PRO A 141 -20.51 -20.19 2.73
N ALA A 142 -19.82 -21.25 2.29
CA ALA A 142 -19.95 -22.59 2.86
C ALA A 142 -19.04 -22.83 4.08
N ILE A 143 -18.17 -21.88 4.44
CA ILE A 143 -17.24 -22.03 5.58
C ILE A 143 -17.43 -20.92 6.60
N PRO A 144 -17.10 -21.13 7.89
CA PRO A 144 -17.12 -20.09 8.90
C PRO A 144 -16.22 -18.88 8.56
N ILE A 145 -16.55 -17.71 9.10
CA ILE A 145 -15.80 -16.46 8.82
C ILE A 145 -14.32 -16.61 9.19
N GLU A 146 -14.03 -17.24 10.30
CA GLU A 146 -12.68 -17.48 10.82
C GLU A 146 -11.83 -18.38 9.93
N ASP A 147 -12.48 -19.23 9.12
CA ASP A 147 -11.83 -20.17 8.19
C ASP A 147 -11.66 -19.60 6.77
N VAL A 148 -12.23 -18.41 6.50
CA VAL A 148 -11.99 -17.74 5.22
C VAL A 148 -10.49 -17.64 4.95
N PRO A 149 -9.98 -18.08 3.75
CA PRO A 149 -8.56 -18.31 3.52
C PRO A 149 -7.75 -17.01 3.34
N ILE A 150 -7.96 -16.07 4.26
CA ILE A 150 -7.19 -14.82 4.36
C ILE A 150 -6.34 -14.90 5.62
N ARG A 151 -5.04 -14.89 5.45
CA ARG A 151 -4.06 -14.92 6.55
C ARG A 151 -3.66 -13.50 6.98
N SER A 152 -2.91 -13.37 8.05
CA SER A 152 -2.30 -12.10 8.44
C SER A 152 -0.79 -12.17 8.30
N ILE A 153 -0.23 -11.16 7.63
CA ILE A 153 1.21 -10.89 7.60
C ILE A 153 1.36 -9.41 7.95
N THR A 154 1.89 -9.14 9.15
CA THR A 154 2.07 -7.75 9.58
C THR A 154 3.13 -7.07 8.74
N ASN A 155 2.85 -5.86 8.27
CA ASN A 155 3.81 -5.08 7.51
C ASN A 155 5.10 -4.87 8.32
N GLY A 156 6.23 -5.11 7.69
CA GLY A 156 7.54 -4.78 8.22
C GLY A 156 7.85 -3.28 8.11
N ILE A 157 8.87 -2.86 8.84
CA ILE A 157 9.43 -1.51 8.78
C ILE A 157 10.91 -1.64 8.42
N HIS A 158 11.34 -0.93 7.38
CA HIS A 158 12.74 -0.82 7.05
C HIS A 158 13.33 0.40 7.77
N VAL A 159 13.80 0.20 9.00
CA VAL A 159 14.28 1.27 9.88
C VAL A 159 15.31 2.19 9.21
N PRO A 160 16.33 1.69 8.48
CA PRO A 160 17.30 2.56 7.82
C PRO A 160 16.72 3.56 6.82
N SER A 161 15.57 3.25 6.19
CA SER A 161 14.89 4.18 5.27
C SER A 161 14.13 5.31 5.98
N TRP A 162 13.79 5.13 7.26
CA TRP A 162 12.94 6.04 8.00
C TRP A 162 13.67 6.86 9.07
N ILE A 163 14.87 6.41 9.45
CA ILE A 163 15.69 7.11 10.44
C ILE A 163 16.64 8.09 9.76
N SER A 164 16.85 9.25 10.35
CA SER A 164 17.84 10.20 9.85
C SER A 164 19.26 9.78 10.25
N PRO A 165 20.29 10.09 9.44
CA PRO A 165 21.67 9.75 9.79
C PRO A 165 22.06 10.18 11.21
N GLY A 166 21.76 11.42 11.63
CA GLY A 166 22.12 11.89 12.96
C GLY A 166 21.43 11.16 14.12
N VAL A 167 20.25 10.53 13.89
CA VAL A 167 19.63 9.66 14.89
C VAL A 167 20.24 8.26 14.82
N ALA A 168 20.60 7.79 13.63
CA ALA A 168 21.31 6.52 13.48
C ALA A 168 22.68 6.54 14.17
N ASP A 169 23.41 7.66 14.05
CA ASP A 169 24.68 7.86 14.74
C ASP A 169 24.49 7.84 16.26
N LEU A 170 23.47 8.54 16.76
CA LEU A 170 23.13 8.56 18.18
C LEU A 170 22.81 7.13 18.69
N TYR A 171 22.01 6.37 17.94
CA TYR A 171 21.73 4.98 18.28
C TYR A 171 22.97 4.08 18.22
N SER A 172 23.84 4.27 17.24
CA SER A 172 25.10 3.53 17.17
C SER A 172 26.00 3.78 18.38
N GLN A 173 26.01 5.01 18.89
CA GLN A 173 26.79 5.41 20.05
C GLN A 173 26.27 4.76 21.35
N TYR A 174 24.95 4.77 21.58
CA TYR A 174 24.37 4.33 22.85
C TYR A 174 23.84 2.90 22.83
N LEU A 175 23.28 2.45 21.73
CA LEU A 175 22.74 1.09 21.59
C LEU A 175 23.80 0.09 21.08
N GLY A 176 24.88 0.61 20.48
CA GLY A 176 25.94 -0.16 19.84
C GLY A 176 25.82 -0.22 18.31
N PRO A 177 26.91 -0.53 17.59
CA PRO A 177 26.96 -0.39 16.12
C PRO A 177 26.03 -1.34 15.37
N HIS A 178 25.60 -2.43 16.00
CA HIS A 178 24.74 -3.45 15.39
C HIS A 178 23.25 -3.32 15.76
N TRP A 179 22.81 -2.19 16.29
CA TRP A 179 21.43 -1.96 16.74
C TRP A 179 20.37 -2.20 15.67
N SER A 180 20.72 -2.03 14.38
CA SER A 180 19.80 -2.19 13.24
C SER A 180 19.76 -3.61 12.65
N GLU A 181 20.66 -4.50 13.04
CA GLU A 181 20.76 -5.87 12.52
C GLU A 181 19.70 -6.79 13.15
N ASP A 182 19.31 -6.50 14.37
CA ASP A 182 18.31 -7.24 15.14
C ASP A 182 17.29 -6.26 15.75
N PRO A 183 16.40 -5.69 14.92
CA PRO A 183 15.54 -4.56 15.30
C PRO A 183 14.43 -4.91 16.30
N ASP A 184 14.19 -6.18 16.60
CA ASP A 184 13.24 -6.65 17.60
C ASP A 184 13.94 -7.08 18.93
N ASN A 185 15.23 -6.88 19.05
CA ASN A 185 15.98 -7.21 20.26
C ASN A 185 15.71 -6.23 21.40
N VAL A 186 14.83 -6.62 22.30
CA VAL A 186 14.42 -5.79 23.45
C VAL A 186 15.61 -5.36 24.31
N LYS A 187 16.66 -6.16 24.44
CA LYS A 187 17.85 -5.83 25.26
C LYS A 187 18.62 -4.64 24.66
N VAL A 188 18.70 -4.58 23.34
CA VAL A 188 19.32 -3.44 22.63
C VAL A 188 18.49 -2.18 22.88
N TRP A 189 17.17 -2.28 22.69
CA TRP A 189 16.28 -1.13 22.85
C TRP A 189 16.13 -0.65 24.30
N ASN A 190 16.33 -1.50 25.30
CA ASN A 190 16.33 -1.04 26.70
C ASN A 190 17.42 0.01 26.98
N ARG A 191 18.49 0.01 26.19
CA ARG A 191 19.57 1.01 26.33
C ARG A 191 19.22 2.40 25.81
N VAL A 192 18.07 2.57 25.17
CA VAL A 192 17.61 3.89 24.71
C VAL A 192 17.49 4.89 25.85
N THR A 193 17.25 4.42 27.06
CA THR A 193 17.20 5.25 28.29
C THR A 193 18.57 5.75 28.77
N GLU A 194 19.66 5.24 28.20
CA GLU A 194 21.02 5.69 28.46
C GLU A 194 21.39 6.95 27.65
N ILE A 195 20.57 7.30 26.64
CA ILE A 195 20.79 8.49 25.81
C ILE A 195 20.50 9.75 26.64
N PRO A 196 21.44 10.67 26.81
CA PRO A 196 21.18 11.95 27.52
C PRO A 196 20.11 12.76 26.81
N ASP A 197 19.17 13.31 27.56
CA ASP A 197 18.07 14.13 27.04
C ASP A 197 18.55 15.27 26.15
N GLU A 198 19.64 15.91 26.53
CA GLU A 198 20.24 17.03 25.79
C GLU A 198 20.75 16.60 24.40
N GLU A 199 21.37 15.43 24.29
CA GLU A 199 21.85 14.91 23.00
C GLU A 199 20.68 14.49 22.09
N LEU A 200 19.67 13.83 22.69
CA LEU A 200 18.47 13.45 21.99
C LEU A 200 17.73 14.70 21.47
N TRP A 201 17.53 15.68 22.36
CA TRP A 201 16.88 16.94 22.02
C TRP A 201 17.63 17.72 20.95
N GLY A 202 18.93 17.92 21.10
CA GLY A 202 19.76 18.63 20.13
C GLY A 202 19.77 17.93 18.76
N THR A 203 19.74 16.60 18.74
CA THR A 203 19.60 15.85 17.49
C THR A 203 18.23 16.08 16.83
N LYS A 204 17.15 16.10 17.60
CA LYS A 204 15.80 16.42 17.12
C LYS A 204 15.70 17.84 16.58
N GLU A 205 16.27 18.82 17.27
CA GLU A 205 16.30 20.23 16.83
C GLU A 205 17.01 20.37 15.48
N ARG A 206 18.19 19.80 15.34
CA ARG A 206 18.91 19.82 14.04
C ARG A 206 18.08 19.23 12.91
N ARG A 207 17.30 18.18 13.16
CA ARG A 207 16.40 17.57 12.15
C ARG A 207 15.22 18.48 11.82
N ARG A 208 14.62 19.12 12.84
CA ARG A 208 13.54 20.09 12.66
C ARG A 208 13.99 21.27 11.80
N VAL A 209 15.12 21.87 12.14
CA VAL A 209 15.71 22.97 11.36
C VAL A 209 16.00 22.54 9.91
N SER A 210 16.54 21.34 9.71
CA SER A 210 16.79 20.79 8.37
C SER A 210 15.51 20.61 7.57
N LEU A 211 14.44 20.09 8.19
CA LEU A 211 13.13 19.93 7.55
C LEU A 211 12.52 21.28 7.17
N ILE A 212 12.54 22.25 8.08
CA ILE A 212 12.01 23.59 7.83
C ILE A 212 12.78 24.26 6.69
N SER A 213 14.10 24.16 6.67
CA SER A 213 14.93 24.68 5.58
C SER A 213 14.60 24.03 4.24
N PHE A 214 14.34 22.73 4.24
CA PHE A 214 13.86 22.01 3.04
C PHE A 214 12.49 22.53 2.59
N CYS A 215 11.53 22.65 3.51
CA CYS A 215 10.18 23.14 3.20
C CYS A 215 10.21 24.56 2.61
N ARG A 216 10.99 25.46 3.20
CA ARG A 216 11.15 26.84 2.74
C ARG A 216 11.74 26.91 1.33
N ARG A 217 12.79 26.16 1.07
CA ARG A 217 13.42 26.10 -0.25
C ARG A 217 12.45 25.51 -1.29
N HIS A 218 11.79 24.41 -0.96
CA HIS A 218 10.84 23.77 -1.89
C HIS A 218 9.64 24.68 -2.18
N LEU A 219 9.08 25.37 -1.19
CA LEU A 219 8.00 26.32 -1.37
C LEU A 219 8.44 27.49 -2.26
N HIS A 220 9.64 28.04 -2.01
CA HIS A 220 10.22 29.09 -2.83
C HIS A 220 10.33 28.67 -4.32
N GLU A 221 10.86 27.48 -4.57
CA GLU A 221 10.95 26.92 -5.94
C GLU A 221 9.58 26.72 -6.60
N GLN A 222 8.60 26.24 -5.85
CA GLN A 222 7.23 26.03 -6.32
C GLN A 222 6.55 27.37 -6.68
N LEU A 223 6.64 28.37 -5.81
CA LEU A 223 6.06 29.68 -6.05
C LEU A 223 6.71 30.37 -7.24
N THR A 224 8.04 30.29 -7.36
CA THR A 224 8.77 30.81 -8.51
C THR A 224 8.30 30.15 -9.82
N LYS A 225 8.16 28.83 -9.86
CA LYS A 225 7.66 28.09 -11.04
C LYS A 225 6.23 28.44 -11.41
N ARG A 226 5.40 28.83 -10.44
CA ARG A 226 4.00 29.25 -10.66
C ARG A 226 3.88 30.71 -11.09
N GLY A 227 4.97 31.49 -11.11
CA GLY A 227 4.94 32.92 -11.38
C GLY A 227 4.26 33.73 -10.27
N ALA A 228 4.37 33.29 -9.03
CA ALA A 228 3.84 34.02 -7.88
C ALA A 228 4.49 35.40 -7.71
N SER A 229 3.83 36.29 -6.98
CA SER A 229 4.34 37.64 -6.72
C SER A 229 5.67 37.61 -5.90
N GLY A 230 6.51 38.64 -6.07
CA GLY A 230 7.75 38.74 -5.31
C GLY A 230 7.53 38.72 -3.79
N THR A 231 6.40 39.27 -3.33
CA THR A 231 6.01 39.24 -1.89
C THR A 231 5.73 37.81 -1.41
N GLU A 232 4.96 37.02 -2.16
CA GLU A 232 4.67 35.62 -1.81
C GLU A 232 5.94 34.77 -1.81
N ILE A 233 6.84 34.97 -2.78
CA ILE A 233 8.12 34.29 -2.86
C ILE A 233 9.02 34.65 -1.65
N ALA A 234 9.02 35.93 -1.24
CA ALA A 234 9.77 36.36 -0.07
C ALA A 234 9.24 35.73 1.24
N GLN A 235 7.93 35.66 1.42
CA GLN A 235 7.27 35.03 2.56
C GLN A 235 7.60 33.53 2.70
N ALA A 236 7.92 32.84 1.61
CA ALA A 236 8.33 31.43 1.67
C ALA A 236 9.55 31.19 2.55
N LYS A 237 10.39 32.19 2.79
CA LYS A 237 11.57 32.09 3.66
C LYS A 237 11.24 32.17 5.15
N GLU A 238 10.04 32.62 5.49
CA GLU A 238 9.60 32.86 6.87
C GLU A 238 8.59 31.83 7.39
N VAL A 239 8.06 30.97 6.51
CA VAL A 239 7.10 29.94 6.91
C VAL A 239 7.74 28.95 7.89
N LEU A 240 6.95 28.45 8.84
CA LEU A 240 7.33 27.49 9.87
C LEU A 240 8.42 28.03 10.82
N ASN A 241 8.03 28.31 12.06
CA ASN A 241 8.98 28.69 13.10
C ASN A 241 9.76 27.44 13.60
N PRO A 242 11.11 27.42 13.56
CA PRO A 242 11.89 26.28 14.05
C PRO A 242 11.77 26.05 15.57
N ASP A 243 11.38 27.06 16.33
CA ASP A 243 11.22 26.98 17.79
C ASP A 243 9.81 26.55 18.21
N ALA A 244 8.87 26.52 17.27
CA ALA A 244 7.49 26.13 17.54
C ALA A 244 7.27 24.64 17.34
N LEU A 245 6.35 24.04 18.13
CA LEU A 245 5.85 22.70 17.91
C LEU A 245 5.20 22.61 16.52
N THR A 246 5.71 21.71 15.68
CA THR A 246 5.18 21.48 14.34
C THR A 246 4.48 20.13 14.29
N ILE A 247 3.17 20.13 14.07
CA ILE A 247 2.36 18.92 13.89
C ILE A 247 2.03 18.77 12.42
N VAL A 248 2.39 17.62 11.82
CA VAL A 248 2.17 17.35 10.39
C VAL A 248 1.19 16.20 10.23
N TRP A 249 0.16 16.44 9.42
CA TRP A 249 -0.73 15.41 8.92
C TRP A 249 -0.67 15.36 7.39
N ALA A 250 -0.03 14.32 6.83
CA ALA A 250 0.22 14.18 5.40
C ALA A 250 -0.40 12.87 4.87
N ARG A 251 -1.72 12.89 4.66
CA ARG A 251 -2.52 11.76 4.14
C ARG A 251 -3.54 12.26 3.12
N ARG A 252 -4.05 11.35 2.29
CA ARG A 252 -5.22 11.66 1.46
C ARG A 252 -6.42 11.98 2.35
N MET A 253 -7.19 13.02 1.99
CA MET A 253 -8.42 13.38 2.70
C MET A 253 -9.49 12.32 2.43
N ALA A 254 -9.62 11.40 3.36
CA ALA A 254 -10.62 10.32 3.37
C ALA A 254 -11.02 10.03 4.81
N ASP A 255 -12.29 9.72 5.05
CA ASP A 255 -12.87 9.58 6.39
C ASP A 255 -12.12 8.57 7.26
N TYR A 256 -11.74 7.42 6.71
CA TYR A 256 -10.99 6.41 7.44
C TYR A 256 -9.57 6.83 7.84
N LYS A 257 -9.01 7.87 7.22
CA LYS A 257 -7.73 8.50 7.61
C LYS A 257 -7.88 9.47 8.77
N ARG A 258 -9.12 9.79 9.16
CA ARG A 258 -9.47 10.64 10.30
C ARG A 258 -8.78 12.01 10.29
N PRO A 259 -8.88 12.83 9.23
CA PRO A 259 -8.18 14.11 9.12
C PRO A 259 -8.56 15.10 10.22
N THR A 260 -9.78 15.01 10.74
CA THR A 260 -10.32 15.91 11.75
C THR A 260 -10.13 15.41 13.19
N LEU A 261 -9.45 14.26 13.39
CA LEU A 261 -9.35 13.64 14.73
C LEU A 261 -8.67 14.56 15.76
N ILE A 262 -7.66 15.33 15.32
CA ILE A 262 -6.93 16.27 16.18
C ILE A 262 -7.82 17.38 16.73
N PHE A 263 -8.92 17.72 16.03
CA PHE A 263 -9.86 18.77 16.44
C PHE A 263 -11.05 18.22 17.25
N LYS A 264 -11.05 16.93 17.60
CA LYS A 264 -12.15 16.31 18.35
C LYS A 264 -12.27 16.88 19.76
N ASP A 265 -11.16 17.32 20.35
CA ASP A 265 -11.06 17.97 21.64
C ASP A 265 -10.25 19.27 21.49
N PRO A 266 -10.91 20.38 21.11
CA PRO A 266 -10.23 21.65 20.86
C PRO A 266 -9.59 22.27 22.12
N GLU A 267 -10.17 22.04 23.29
CA GLU A 267 -9.67 22.57 24.57
C GLU A 267 -8.34 21.91 24.92
N ARG A 268 -8.27 20.59 24.80
CA ARG A 268 -7.05 19.82 24.99
C ARG A 268 -5.97 20.17 23.94
N LEU A 269 -6.39 20.36 22.70
CA LEU A 269 -5.46 20.79 21.64
C LEU A 269 -4.87 22.16 21.99
N ALA A 270 -5.69 23.12 22.41
CA ALA A 270 -5.23 24.44 22.81
C ALA A 270 -4.22 24.38 23.97
N GLN A 271 -4.42 23.50 24.95
CA GLN A 271 -3.47 23.28 26.05
C GLN A 271 -2.12 22.68 25.60
N ILE A 272 -2.12 21.93 24.48
CA ILE A 272 -0.89 21.31 23.95
C ILE A 272 -0.09 22.32 23.12
N VAL A 273 -0.75 23.23 22.40
CA VAL A 273 -0.10 24.12 21.42
C VAL A 273 0.18 25.54 21.97
N ASN A 274 -0.38 25.92 23.11
CA ASN A 274 -0.11 27.16 23.85
C ASN A 274 0.70 26.86 25.11
#